data_5a4e994786f74ad273423a583035d2f1
#
_entry.id   5a4e994786f74ad273423a583035d2f1
#
_cell.length_a   1.000
_cell.length_b   1.000
_cell.length_c   1.000
_cell.angle_alpha   90.00
_cell.angle_beta   90.00
_cell.angle_gamma   90.00
#
_symmetry.space_group_name_H-M   'P 1'
#
loop_
_entity.id
_entity.type
_entity.pdbx_description
1 polymer ?
#
loop_
_entity_poly.entity_id
_entity_poly.type
_entity_poly.pdbx_seq_one_letter_code
_entity_poly.pdbx_strand_id
1 'polypeptide(L)'
;MNITAIYTIGKLSFPSTWLAVLLAMLVTGIILYVQFSKAMASLYSDVAAIFILVWKFSVVLTDFSTVKQQPLALLYFNGGKLGVILGVLAVLIQLWRKRAQFDFMAFAWAIALTQAGFQIGMVLLNDNLRSIEVLTLVVMSIAVVWVVRATTEASIKAFVSLHLLVALIQPVGLLQQLSFWVTAVFVGTLFLLQRRSLHK
;
A
#
# COMPACT_ATOMS: atom_id res chain seq x y z
N MET A 1 2.87 -5.99 -11.89
CA MET A 1 3.32 -7.40 -11.84
C MET A 1 2.12 -8.32 -11.89
N ASN A 2 2.24 -9.45 -12.54
CA ASN A 2 1.21 -10.46 -12.55
C ASN A 2 1.27 -11.30 -11.27
N ILE A 3 0.12 -11.81 -10.83
CA ILE A 3 0.05 -12.78 -9.73
C ILE A 3 0.28 -14.14 -10.34
N THR A 4 1.41 -14.79 -10.01
CA THR A 4 1.76 -16.12 -10.51
C THR A 4 1.71 -17.18 -9.41
N ALA A 5 1.81 -16.76 -8.15
CA ALA A 5 1.83 -17.66 -7.00
C ALA A 5 0.55 -17.57 -6.17
N ILE A 6 0.04 -18.73 -5.80
CA ILE A 6 -1.02 -18.91 -4.80
C ILE A 6 -0.41 -19.73 -3.66
N TYR A 7 -0.48 -19.20 -2.46
CA TYR A 7 0.04 -19.86 -1.26
C TYR A 7 -1.10 -20.55 -0.51
N THR A 8 -0.84 -21.78 -0.06
CA THR A 8 -1.81 -22.56 0.69
C THR A 8 -1.28 -22.87 2.08
N ILE A 9 -2.01 -22.48 3.10
CA ILE A 9 -1.73 -22.82 4.51
C ILE A 9 -2.91 -23.61 5.05
N GLY A 10 -2.72 -24.90 5.27
CA GLY A 10 -3.78 -25.81 5.63
C GLY A 10 -4.83 -25.92 4.52
N LYS A 11 -6.06 -25.49 4.80
CA LYS A 11 -7.18 -25.46 3.83
C LYS A 11 -7.42 -24.09 3.18
N LEU A 12 -6.63 -23.07 3.57
CA LEU A 12 -6.79 -21.71 3.08
C LEU A 12 -5.78 -21.44 1.96
N SER A 13 -6.26 -21.00 0.79
CA SER A 13 -5.44 -20.57 -0.32
C SER A 13 -5.62 -19.08 -0.55
N PHE A 14 -4.53 -18.34 -0.71
CA PHE A 14 -4.55 -16.91 -0.93
C PHE A 14 -3.47 -16.48 -1.92
N PRO A 15 -3.75 -15.44 -2.75
CA PRO A 15 -2.79 -14.96 -3.72
C PRO A 15 -1.62 -14.25 -3.04
N SER A 16 -0.46 -14.28 -3.68
CA SER A 16 0.78 -13.60 -3.25
C SER A 16 0.58 -12.13 -2.91
N THR A 17 -0.35 -11.46 -3.59
CA THR A 17 -0.70 -10.05 -3.35
C THR A 17 -1.13 -9.78 -1.90
N TRP A 18 -1.90 -10.69 -1.30
CA TRP A 18 -2.33 -10.55 0.09
C TRP A 18 -1.15 -10.60 1.04
N LEU A 19 -0.27 -11.57 0.81
CA LEU A 19 0.93 -11.75 1.64
C LEU A 19 1.84 -10.52 1.50
N ALA A 20 2.05 -10.03 0.27
CA ALA A 20 2.85 -8.84 0.01
C ALA A 20 2.29 -7.60 0.73
N VAL A 21 0.98 -7.35 0.66
CA VAL A 21 0.33 -6.21 1.34
C VAL A 21 0.45 -6.32 2.86
N LEU A 22 0.11 -7.49 3.41
CA LEU A 22 0.13 -7.70 4.87
C LEU A 22 1.56 -7.57 5.43
N LEU A 23 2.56 -8.16 4.77
CA LEU A 23 3.96 -8.04 5.18
C LEU A 23 4.46 -6.60 5.07
N ALA A 24 4.15 -5.90 3.98
CA ALA A 24 4.53 -4.51 3.82
C ALA A 24 3.93 -3.62 4.93
N MET A 25 2.66 -3.82 5.25
CA MET A 25 1.99 -3.07 6.32
C MET A 25 2.55 -3.41 7.70
N LEU A 26 2.81 -4.69 7.99
CA LEU A 26 3.39 -5.13 9.25
C LEU A 26 4.79 -4.53 9.48
N VAL A 27 5.67 -4.67 8.49
CA VAL A 27 7.04 -4.13 8.54
C VAL A 27 7.02 -2.61 8.70
N THR A 28 6.19 -1.91 7.93
CA THR A 28 6.02 -0.45 8.07
C THR A 28 5.57 -0.06 9.47
N GLY A 29 4.56 -0.74 10.02
CA GLY A 29 4.07 -0.47 11.39
C GLY A 29 5.16 -0.65 12.46
N ILE A 30 5.97 -1.71 12.33
CA ILE A 30 7.11 -1.97 13.24
C ILE A 30 8.15 -0.84 13.10
N ILE A 31 8.51 -0.45 11.88
CA ILE A 31 9.49 0.62 11.66
C ILE A 31 8.97 1.95 12.25
N LEU A 32 7.70 2.30 12.03
CA LEU A 32 7.11 3.50 12.59
C LEU A 32 7.07 3.49 14.12
N TYR A 33 6.83 2.33 14.72
CA TYR A 33 6.89 2.16 16.18
C TYR A 33 8.30 2.43 16.75
N VAL A 34 9.32 1.91 16.07
CA VAL A 34 10.72 2.02 16.53
C VAL A 34 11.29 3.42 16.27
N GLN A 35 10.98 4.03 15.12
CA GLN A 35 11.62 5.26 14.67
C GLN A 35 10.88 6.54 15.08
N PHE A 36 9.59 6.48 15.30
CA PHE A 36 8.79 7.66 15.64
C PHE A 36 8.18 7.54 17.04
N SER A 37 6.98 6.93 17.13
CA SER A 37 6.30 6.77 18.39
C SER A 37 5.20 5.72 18.34
N LYS A 38 4.77 5.24 19.51
CA LYS A 38 3.61 4.37 19.65
C LYS A 38 2.35 5.02 19.05
N ALA A 39 2.20 6.33 19.17
CA ALA A 39 1.04 7.06 18.64
C ALA A 39 1.01 7.01 17.10
N MET A 40 2.16 7.22 16.43
CA MET A 40 2.25 7.13 14.96
C MET A 40 2.03 5.70 14.46
N ALA A 41 2.60 4.71 15.13
CA ALA A 41 2.36 3.31 14.80
C ALA A 41 0.90 2.91 15.00
N SER A 42 0.24 3.39 16.06
CA SER A 42 -1.19 3.16 16.31
C SER A 42 -2.05 3.79 15.21
N LEU A 43 -1.78 5.06 14.86
CA LEU A 43 -2.49 5.74 13.76
C LEU A 43 -2.34 4.98 12.44
N TYR A 44 -1.13 4.53 12.13
CA TYR A 44 -0.87 3.74 10.93
C TYR A 44 -1.61 2.39 10.98
N SER A 45 -1.60 1.71 12.12
CA SER A 45 -2.30 0.43 12.30
C SER A 45 -3.81 0.57 12.15
N ASP A 46 -4.40 1.65 12.68
CA ASP A 46 -5.83 1.98 12.49
C ASP A 46 -6.15 2.15 11.00
N VAL A 47 -5.31 2.90 10.28
CA VAL A 47 -5.46 3.15 8.83
C VAL A 47 -5.30 1.86 8.03
N ALA A 48 -4.30 1.04 8.35
CA ALA A 48 -4.07 -0.25 7.71
C ALA A 48 -5.23 -1.23 7.96
N ALA A 49 -5.73 -1.30 9.19
CA ALA A 49 -6.88 -2.13 9.54
C ALA A 49 -8.15 -1.70 8.79
N ILE A 50 -8.44 -0.39 8.73
CA ILE A 50 -9.58 0.15 7.97
C ILE A 50 -9.45 -0.22 6.49
N PHE A 51 -8.25 -0.05 5.89
CA PHE A 51 -8.04 -0.44 4.50
C PHE A 51 -8.32 -1.92 4.27
N ILE A 52 -7.72 -2.80 5.08
CA ILE A 52 -7.87 -4.26 4.95
C ILE A 52 -9.34 -4.67 5.12
N LEU A 53 -10.02 -4.15 6.13
CA LEU A 53 -11.42 -4.49 6.40
C LEU A 53 -12.33 -4.04 5.25
N VAL A 54 -12.21 -2.79 4.81
CA VAL A 54 -13.02 -2.27 3.70
C VAL A 54 -12.73 -3.01 2.41
N TRP A 55 -11.45 -3.22 2.07
CA TRP A 55 -11.05 -4.00 0.89
C TRP A 55 -11.58 -5.43 0.94
N LYS A 56 -11.47 -6.08 2.09
CA LYS A 56 -11.91 -7.46 2.29
C LYS A 56 -13.43 -7.59 2.21
N PHE A 57 -14.16 -6.79 2.99
CA PHE A 57 -15.61 -6.88 3.08
C PHE A 57 -16.36 -6.28 1.90
N SER A 58 -15.70 -5.49 1.06
CA SER A 58 -16.30 -4.97 -0.16
C SER A 58 -16.71 -6.06 -1.17
N VAL A 59 -16.28 -7.32 -0.99
CA VAL A 59 -16.80 -8.45 -1.75
C VAL A 59 -18.32 -8.60 -1.58
N VAL A 60 -18.88 -8.20 -0.45
CA VAL A 60 -20.34 -8.18 -0.24
C VAL A 60 -21.05 -7.26 -1.26
N LEU A 61 -20.37 -6.20 -1.72
CA LEU A 61 -20.91 -5.27 -2.72
C LEU A 61 -20.68 -5.76 -4.15
N THR A 62 -19.61 -6.51 -4.39
CA THR A 62 -19.23 -6.94 -5.74
C THR A 62 -19.81 -8.30 -6.11
N ASP A 63 -20.06 -9.17 -5.14
CA ASP A 63 -20.56 -10.54 -5.35
C ASP A 63 -21.45 -10.99 -4.18
N PHE A 64 -22.52 -10.25 -3.95
CA PHE A 64 -23.47 -10.53 -2.88
C PHE A 64 -24.12 -11.91 -2.99
N SER A 65 -24.39 -12.36 -4.23
CA SER A 65 -25.02 -13.66 -4.49
C SER A 65 -24.18 -14.81 -3.97
N THR A 66 -22.88 -14.80 -4.27
CA THR A 66 -21.93 -15.82 -3.81
C THR A 66 -21.78 -15.79 -2.28
N VAL A 67 -21.66 -14.59 -1.70
CA VAL A 67 -21.55 -14.44 -0.24
C VAL A 67 -22.80 -14.93 0.49
N LYS A 68 -24.00 -14.66 -0.06
CA LYS A 68 -25.27 -15.14 0.51
C LYS A 68 -25.40 -16.67 0.47
N GLN A 69 -24.97 -17.30 -0.63
CA GLN A 69 -25.05 -18.76 -0.80
C GLN A 69 -23.95 -19.49 -0.02
N GLN A 70 -22.77 -18.90 0.06
CA GLN A 70 -21.60 -19.46 0.71
C GLN A 70 -20.90 -18.40 1.58
N PRO A 71 -21.33 -18.18 2.84
CA PRO A 71 -20.74 -17.17 3.71
C PRO A 71 -19.22 -17.29 3.92
N LEU A 72 -18.67 -18.49 3.81
CA LEU A 72 -17.23 -18.74 3.86
C LEU A 72 -16.48 -18.12 2.66
N ALA A 73 -17.18 -17.73 1.60
CA ALA A 73 -16.59 -16.98 0.48
C ALA A 73 -15.93 -15.68 0.96
N LEU A 74 -16.40 -15.07 2.05
CA LEU A 74 -15.76 -13.94 2.69
C LEU A 74 -14.28 -14.20 3.09
N LEU A 75 -13.91 -15.44 3.35
CA LEU A 75 -12.53 -15.80 3.70
C LEU A 75 -11.60 -15.84 2.49
N TYR A 76 -12.14 -16.18 1.31
CA TYR A 76 -11.36 -16.42 0.09
C TYR A 76 -11.36 -15.24 -0.88
N PHE A 77 -12.44 -14.46 -0.91
CA PHE A 77 -12.62 -13.37 -1.86
C PHE A 77 -12.45 -11.99 -1.20
N ASN A 78 -12.24 -10.99 -2.03
CA ASN A 78 -12.21 -9.56 -1.69
C ASN A 78 -12.91 -8.77 -2.80
N GLY A 79 -13.15 -7.49 -2.60
CA GLY A 79 -13.81 -6.62 -3.59
C GLY A 79 -12.97 -6.23 -4.80
N GLY A 80 -11.83 -6.89 -5.03
CA GLY A 80 -10.97 -6.61 -6.19
C GLY A 80 -10.53 -5.14 -6.27
N LYS A 81 -10.57 -4.58 -7.49
CA LYS A 81 -10.20 -3.17 -7.73
C LYS A 81 -11.14 -2.19 -7.03
N LEU A 82 -12.45 -2.47 -7.03
CA LEU A 82 -13.44 -1.63 -6.35
C LEU A 82 -13.17 -1.60 -4.83
N GLY A 83 -12.83 -2.74 -4.26
CA GLY A 83 -12.48 -2.85 -2.84
C GLY A 83 -11.25 -2.01 -2.47
N VAL A 84 -10.22 -1.98 -3.33
CA VAL A 84 -9.06 -1.11 -3.14
C VAL A 84 -9.46 0.36 -3.17
N ILE A 85 -10.28 0.77 -4.14
CA ILE A 85 -10.76 2.16 -4.24
C ILE A 85 -11.55 2.56 -2.97
N LEU A 86 -12.49 1.72 -2.55
CA LEU A 86 -13.27 1.96 -1.32
C LEU A 86 -12.38 2.00 -0.07
N GLY A 87 -11.39 1.11 0.01
CA GLY A 87 -10.40 1.09 1.08
C GLY A 87 -9.59 2.38 1.13
N VAL A 88 -9.11 2.87 -0.01
CA VAL A 88 -8.38 4.15 -0.11
C VAL A 88 -9.29 5.31 0.32
N LEU A 89 -10.54 5.37 -0.14
CA LEU A 89 -11.49 6.41 0.28
C LEU A 89 -11.72 6.40 1.79
N ALA A 90 -11.92 5.22 2.39
CA ALA A 90 -12.09 5.10 3.84
C ALA A 90 -10.85 5.58 4.61
N VAL A 91 -9.65 5.24 4.12
CA VAL A 91 -8.38 5.73 4.68
C VAL A 91 -8.28 7.25 4.57
N LEU A 92 -8.61 7.85 3.42
CA LEU A 92 -8.59 9.30 3.24
C LEU A 92 -9.52 10.01 4.22
N ILE A 93 -10.73 9.48 4.43
CA ILE A 93 -11.68 9.99 5.41
C ILE A 93 -11.08 9.91 6.82
N GLN A 94 -10.47 8.79 7.19
CA GLN A 94 -9.84 8.61 8.50
C GLN A 94 -8.66 9.56 8.70
N LEU A 95 -7.79 9.71 7.72
CA LEU A 95 -6.67 10.65 7.76
C LEU A 95 -7.17 12.11 7.92
N TRP A 96 -8.24 12.46 7.22
CA TRP A 96 -8.86 13.78 7.35
C TRP A 96 -9.42 14.02 8.76
N ARG A 97 -10.07 13.02 9.35
CA ARG A 97 -10.59 13.08 10.74
C ARG A 97 -9.45 13.21 11.75
N LYS A 98 -8.34 12.51 11.51
CA LYS A 98 -7.16 12.47 12.39
C LYS A 98 -6.07 13.50 12.01
N ARG A 99 -6.38 14.49 11.15
CA ARG A 99 -5.39 15.45 10.63
C ARG A 99 -4.64 16.27 11.69
N ALA A 100 -5.18 16.37 12.91
CA ALA A 100 -4.50 17.03 14.03
C ALA A 100 -3.24 16.24 14.50
N GLN A 101 -3.16 14.95 14.20
CA GLN A 101 -2.03 14.07 14.50
C GLN A 101 -1.04 13.98 13.34
N PHE A 102 -1.16 14.86 12.33
CA PHE A 102 -0.34 14.81 11.13
C PHE A 102 1.13 15.11 11.46
N ASP A 103 2.00 14.18 11.08
CA ASP A 103 3.45 14.31 11.06
C ASP A 103 3.94 14.02 9.65
N PHE A 104 4.54 15.02 9.00
CA PHE A 104 4.97 14.93 7.60
C PHE A 104 5.98 13.81 7.37
N MET A 105 6.96 13.68 8.28
CA MET A 105 8.03 12.69 8.15
C MET A 105 7.48 11.27 8.33
N ALA A 106 6.68 11.04 9.38
CA ALA A 106 6.06 9.74 9.64
C ALA A 106 5.15 9.30 8.50
N PHE A 107 4.35 10.21 7.94
CA PHE A 107 3.48 9.92 6.79
C PHE A 107 4.26 9.62 5.51
N ALA A 108 5.34 10.38 5.24
CA ALA A 108 6.21 10.13 4.09
C ALA A 108 6.85 8.74 4.17
N TRP A 109 7.34 8.37 5.37
CA TRP A 109 7.89 7.03 5.60
C TRP A 109 6.82 5.94 5.46
N ALA A 110 5.64 6.16 6.02
CA ALA A 110 4.53 5.21 5.90
C ALA A 110 4.19 4.91 4.43
N ILE A 111 4.08 5.94 3.59
CA ILE A 111 3.81 5.79 2.16
C ILE A 111 4.97 5.04 1.47
N ALA A 112 6.20 5.52 1.63
CA ALA A 112 7.36 4.96 0.94
C ALA A 112 7.61 3.50 1.33
N LEU A 113 7.61 3.18 2.63
CA LEU A 113 7.85 1.84 3.14
C LEU A 113 6.73 0.87 2.73
N THR A 114 5.47 1.27 2.85
CA THR A 114 4.33 0.40 2.48
C THR A 114 4.34 0.10 0.98
N GLN A 115 4.51 1.12 0.14
CA GLN A 115 4.45 0.95 -1.32
C GLN A 115 5.68 0.23 -1.86
N ALA A 116 6.88 0.57 -1.40
CA ALA A 116 8.08 -0.16 -1.81
C ALA A 116 8.09 -1.58 -1.24
N GLY A 117 7.69 -1.77 0.01
CA GLY A 117 7.53 -3.10 0.61
C GLY A 117 6.56 -3.99 -0.16
N PHE A 118 5.45 -3.41 -0.62
CA PHE A 118 4.50 -4.11 -1.50
C PHE A 118 5.14 -4.49 -2.84
N GLN A 119 5.83 -3.57 -3.52
CA GLN A 119 6.50 -3.85 -4.81
C GLN A 119 7.60 -4.91 -4.65
N ILE A 120 8.42 -4.79 -3.61
CA ILE A 120 9.45 -5.77 -3.28
C ILE A 120 8.83 -7.14 -2.96
N GLY A 121 7.76 -7.15 -2.14
CA GLY A 121 7.01 -8.37 -1.84
C GLY A 121 6.44 -9.05 -3.09
N MET A 122 5.87 -8.26 -4.02
CA MET A 122 5.35 -8.79 -5.30
C MET A 122 6.45 -9.39 -6.18
N VAL A 123 7.66 -8.82 -6.16
CA VAL A 123 8.82 -9.39 -6.88
C VAL A 123 9.27 -10.71 -6.25
N LEU A 124 9.39 -10.75 -4.93
CA LEU A 124 9.93 -11.91 -4.23
C LEU A 124 8.94 -13.10 -4.17
N LEU A 125 7.64 -12.82 -4.29
CA LEU A 125 6.58 -13.83 -4.13
C LEU A 125 5.99 -14.32 -5.46
N ASN A 126 6.43 -13.80 -6.61
CA ASN A 126 5.93 -14.18 -7.92
C ASN A 126 7.08 -14.38 -8.90
N ASP A 127 6.83 -15.23 -9.91
CA ASP A 127 7.75 -15.43 -11.02
C ASP A 127 7.57 -14.31 -12.04
N ASN A 128 8.59 -13.51 -12.22
CA ASN A 128 8.65 -12.41 -13.18
C ASN A 128 9.90 -12.55 -14.06
N LEU A 129 10.05 -11.64 -15.04
CA LEU A 129 11.30 -11.54 -15.78
C LEU A 129 12.42 -11.04 -14.86
N ARG A 130 13.52 -11.77 -14.76
CA ARG A 130 14.62 -11.47 -13.83
C ARG A 130 15.16 -10.05 -13.94
N SER A 131 15.17 -9.46 -15.12
CA SER A 131 15.57 -8.06 -15.31
C SER A 131 14.61 -7.08 -14.63
N ILE A 132 13.31 -7.33 -14.71
CA ILE A 132 12.27 -6.52 -14.07
C ILE A 132 12.33 -6.68 -12.54
N GLU A 133 12.61 -7.89 -12.06
CA GLU A 133 12.79 -8.17 -10.63
C GLU A 133 13.95 -7.37 -10.05
N VAL A 134 15.15 -7.54 -10.62
CA VAL A 134 16.36 -6.86 -10.16
C VAL A 134 16.19 -5.34 -10.22
N LEU A 135 15.65 -4.83 -11.34
CA LEU A 135 15.43 -3.40 -11.48
C LEU A 135 14.43 -2.85 -10.45
N THR A 136 13.32 -3.56 -10.21
CA THR A 136 12.33 -3.15 -9.20
C THR A 136 12.93 -3.18 -7.80
N LEU A 137 13.66 -4.23 -7.44
CA LEU A 137 14.34 -4.35 -6.14
C LEU A 137 15.32 -3.20 -5.92
N VAL A 138 16.19 -2.95 -6.89
CA VAL A 138 17.21 -1.89 -6.79
C VAL A 138 16.56 -0.51 -6.71
N VAL A 139 15.66 -0.19 -7.64
CA VAL A 139 15.02 1.13 -7.71
C VAL A 139 14.19 1.42 -6.48
N MET A 140 13.36 0.47 -6.02
CA MET A 140 12.51 0.68 -4.84
C MET A 140 13.35 0.75 -3.55
N SER A 141 14.42 -0.02 -3.44
CA SER A 141 15.32 0.06 -2.28
C SER A 141 16.05 1.42 -2.23
N ILE A 142 16.57 1.91 -3.35
CA ILE A 142 17.19 3.23 -3.44
C ILE A 142 16.18 4.33 -3.09
N ALA A 143 14.97 4.26 -3.64
CA ALA A 143 13.92 5.23 -3.41
C ALA A 143 13.53 5.33 -1.92
N VAL A 144 13.37 4.19 -1.23
CA VAL A 144 13.11 4.15 0.21
C VAL A 144 14.26 4.72 1.01
N VAL A 145 15.50 4.27 0.73
CA VAL A 145 16.69 4.77 1.44
C VAL A 145 16.80 6.30 1.28
N TRP A 146 16.50 6.83 0.12
CA TRP A 146 16.52 8.28 -0.11
C TRP A 146 15.46 9.01 0.75
N VAL A 147 14.21 8.53 0.74
CA VAL A 147 13.14 9.12 1.58
C VAL A 147 13.49 9.04 3.06
N VAL A 148 14.02 7.91 3.52
CA VAL A 148 14.38 7.69 4.93
C VAL A 148 15.54 8.57 5.38
N ARG A 149 16.57 8.75 4.54
CA ARG A 149 17.75 9.56 4.87
C ARG A 149 17.51 11.05 4.76
N ALA A 150 16.66 11.48 3.86
CA ALA A 150 16.38 12.88 3.59
C ALA A 150 14.90 13.06 3.26
N THR A 151 14.04 13.10 4.29
CA THR A 151 12.60 13.27 4.12
C THR A 151 12.27 14.71 3.73
N THR A 152 12.32 14.99 2.44
CA THR A 152 12.04 16.29 1.83
C THR A 152 10.97 16.15 0.76
N GLU A 153 10.37 17.26 0.33
CA GLU A 153 9.46 17.23 -0.83
C GLU A 153 10.14 16.67 -2.08
N ALA A 154 11.44 16.98 -2.28
CA ALA A 154 12.20 16.49 -3.41
C ALA A 154 12.34 14.96 -3.39
N SER A 155 12.69 14.37 -2.25
CA SER A 155 12.83 12.92 -2.13
C SER A 155 11.49 12.19 -2.32
N ILE A 156 10.39 12.78 -1.86
CA ILE A 156 9.04 12.21 -2.04
C ILE A 156 8.62 12.30 -3.51
N LYS A 157 8.86 13.42 -4.18
CA LYS A 157 8.63 13.56 -5.63
C LYS A 157 9.47 12.56 -6.42
N ALA A 158 10.75 12.41 -6.05
CA ALA A 158 11.63 11.41 -6.65
C ALA A 158 11.13 9.98 -6.43
N PHE A 159 10.61 9.65 -5.23
CA PHE A 159 10.00 8.34 -4.95
C PHE A 159 8.83 8.06 -5.91
N VAL A 160 7.93 9.04 -6.13
CA VAL A 160 6.81 8.89 -7.08
C VAL A 160 7.32 8.70 -8.51
N SER A 161 8.34 9.47 -8.93
CA SER A 161 8.94 9.36 -10.27
C SER A 161 9.61 8.00 -10.48
N LEU A 162 10.33 7.49 -9.50
CA LEU A 162 10.93 6.17 -9.54
C LEU A 162 9.88 5.05 -9.52
N HIS A 163 8.80 5.22 -8.76
CA HIS A 163 7.67 4.28 -8.79
C HIS A 163 6.98 4.28 -10.17
N LEU A 164 6.80 5.46 -10.79
CA LEU A 164 6.28 5.57 -12.15
C LEU A 164 7.19 4.85 -13.15
N LEU A 165 8.50 5.03 -13.07
CA LEU A 165 9.46 4.34 -13.92
C LEU A 165 9.33 2.82 -13.78
N VAL A 166 9.27 2.30 -12.55
CA VAL A 166 9.04 0.87 -12.29
C VAL A 166 7.69 0.43 -12.87
N ALA A 167 6.64 1.25 -12.74
CA ALA A 167 5.33 0.92 -13.28
C ALA A 167 5.33 0.85 -14.81
N LEU A 168 6.08 1.71 -15.50
CA LEU A 168 6.15 1.74 -16.97
C LEU A 168 6.88 0.53 -17.58
N ILE A 169 7.84 -0.04 -16.86
CA ILE A 169 8.59 -1.21 -17.33
C ILE A 169 7.90 -2.55 -17.02
N GLN A 170 6.87 -2.55 -16.20
CA GLN A 170 6.12 -3.76 -15.90
C GLN A 170 5.22 -4.17 -17.08
N PRO A 171 4.97 -5.48 -17.28
CA PRO A 171 4.16 -5.98 -18.40
C PRO A 171 2.67 -5.62 -18.29
N VAL A 172 2.26 -5.09 -17.14
CA VAL A 172 0.88 -4.64 -16.89
C VAL A 172 0.78 -3.15 -17.20
N GLY A 173 -0.16 -2.74 -18.04
CA GLY A 173 -0.35 -1.34 -18.41
C GLY A 173 -0.56 -0.42 -17.20
N LEU A 174 -0.02 0.80 -17.25
CA LEU A 174 0.00 1.76 -16.14
C LEU A 174 -1.39 1.99 -15.52
N LEU A 175 -2.43 2.12 -16.34
CA LEU A 175 -3.81 2.33 -15.87
C LEU A 175 -4.37 1.16 -15.04
N GLN A 176 -3.80 -0.03 -15.19
CA GLN A 176 -4.21 -1.22 -14.46
C GLN A 176 -3.45 -1.40 -13.14
N GLN A 177 -2.39 -0.61 -12.92
CA GLN A 177 -1.53 -0.72 -11.74
C GLN A 177 -2.04 0.17 -10.60
N LEU A 178 -2.99 -0.35 -9.84
CA LEU A 178 -3.57 0.37 -8.70
C LEU A 178 -2.54 0.85 -7.68
N SER A 179 -1.44 0.11 -7.48
CA SER A 179 -0.38 0.48 -6.53
C SER A 179 0.24 1.84 -6.85
N PHE A 180 0.49 2.14 -8.13
CA PHE A 180 0.99 3.45 -8.53
C PHE A 180 -0.02 4.57 -8.24
N TRP A 181 -1.29 4.38 -8.59
CA TRP A 181 -2.34 5.36 -8.35
C TRP A 181 -2.59 5.59 -6.85
N VAL A 182 -2.55 4.53 -6.05
CA VAL A 182 -2.62 4.63 -4.59
C VAL A 182 -1.46 5.48 -4.04
N THR A 183 -0.24 5.27 -4.54
CA THR A 183 0.92 6.09 -4.17
C THR A 183 0.70 7.56 -4.53
N ALA A 184 0.25 7.85 -5.75
CA ALA A 184 0.00 9.22 -6.21
C ALA A 184 -1.06 9.93 -5.35
N VAL A 185 -2.15 9.24 -5.00
CA VAL A 185 -3.22 9.76 -4.13
C VAL A 185 -2.71 10.07 -2.73
N PHE A 186 -1.94 9.15 -2.11
CA PHE A 186 -1.43 9.37 -0.76
C PHE A 186 -0.35 10.46 -0.71
N VAL A 187 0.52 10.55 -1.70
CA VAL A 187 1.50 11.64 -1.80
C VAL A 187 0.80 12.99 -2.04
N GLY A 188 -0.22 13.03 -2.88
CA GLY A 188 -1.06 14.23 -3.04
C GLY A 188 -1.71 14.65 -1.71
N THR A 189 -2.25 13.69 -0.95
CA THR A 189 -2.83 13.92 0.38
C THR A 189 -1.80 14.43 1.38
N LEU A 190 -0.59 13.86 1.38
CA LEU A 190 0.53 14.30 2.21
C LEU A 190 0.83 15.80 2.00
N PHE A 191 0.98 16.23 0.75
CA PHE A 191 1.24 17.65 0.44
C PHE A 191 0.06 18.57 0.77
N LEU A 192 -1.17 18.11 0.59
CA LEU A 192 -2.35 18.88 0.99
C LEU A 192 -2.41 19.10 2.51
N LEU A 193 -2.11 18.07 3.30
CA LEU A 193 -2.08 18.16 4.75
C LEU A 193 -0.92 19.04 5.25
N GLN A 194 0.26 18.93 4.63
CA GLN A 194 1.42 19.78 4.94
C GLN A 194 1.12 21.26 4.72
N ARG A 195 0.59 21.63 3.55
CA ARG A 195 0.22 23.03 3.27
C ARG A 195 -0.73 23.60 4.31
N ARG A 196 -1.71 22.81 4.74
CA ARG A 196 -2.68 23.26 5.76
C ARG A 196 -2.09 23.37 7.15
N SER A 197 -1.05 22.61 7.49
CA SER A 197 -0.35 22.72 8.78
C SER A 197 0.51 23.99 8.87
N LEU A 198 0.99 24.51 7.72
CA LEU A 198 1.78 25.73 7.63
C LEU A 198 0.94 27.04 7.71
N HIS A 199 -0.38 26.94 7.48
CA HIS A 199 -1.31 28.08 7.50
C HIS A 199 -2.12 28.19 8.81
N LYS A 200 -1.75 27.44 9.83
CA LYS A 200 -2.27 27.53 11.21
C LYS A 200 -1.23 28.10 12.15
#